data_e1ed104f1349c3809865493f5997e9b2
#
_entry.id   e1ed104f1349c3809865493f5997e9b2
#
_cell.length_a   1.000
_cell.length_b   1.000
_cell.length_c   1.000
_cell.angle_alpha   90.00
_cell.angle_beta   90.00
_cell.angle_gamma   90.00
#
_symmetry.space_group_name_H-M   'P 1'
#
loop_
_entity.id
_entity.type
_entity.pdbx_description
1 polymer ?
#
loop_
_entity_poly.entity_id
_entity_poly.type
_entity_poly.pdbx_seq_one_letter_code
_entity_poly.pdbx_strand_id
1 'polypeptide(L)'
;MPEKINIADDSSTAGEKLRQWLSRPLGQSLQSEEQNRISNILPKLFGYHVLQIGDFGELDLLESSRISHKIRMLFNPCEDTDSGCTLLGDEESLAIASHSMDVVVLPHVLEFVSNPHKLLREVERILIGEGHLVLTGFNPWSLWGLWRLLLLWREMPPWNGHFYAYTR
;
A
#
# COMPACT_ATOMS: atom_id res chain seq x y z
N MET A 1 11.38 30.03 -18.29
CA MET A 1 11.56 29.24 -17.04
C MET A 1 10.51 28.16 -17.06
N PRO A 2 10.86 26.87 -17.14
CA PRO A 2 9.87 25.82 -17.07
C PRO A 2 9.39 25.66 -15.61
N GLU A 3 8.09 25.67 -15.46
CA GLU A 3 7.35 25.46 -14.22
C GLU A 3 7.70 24.07 -13.66
N LYS A 4 8.23 24.00 -12.46
CA LYS A 4 8.48 22.74 -11.76
C LYS A 4 7.11 22.15 -11.43
N ILE A 5 6.69 21.15 -12.21
CA ILE A 5 5.56 20.30 -11.87
C ILE A 5 5.89 19.64 -10.53
N ASN A 6 5.10 19.94 -9.51
CA ASN A 6 5.29 19.48 -8.13
C ASN A 6 4.77 18.05 -8.06
N ILE A 7 5.66 17.06 -8.23
CA ILE A 7 5.34 15.62 -8.28
C ILE A 7 4.74 15.13 -6.94
N ALA A 8 5.01 15.82 -5.82
CA ALA A 8 4.46 15.51 -4.51
C ALA A 8 2.94 15.75 -4.40
N ASP A 9 2.39 16.64 -5.22
CA ASP A 9 0.96 16.98 -5.22
C ASP A 9 0.11 15.92 -5.95
N ASP A 10 0.73 15.16 -6.84
CA ASP A 10 0.06 14.16 -7.68
C ASP A 10 -0.10 12.81 -6.94
N SER A 11 0.84 12.42 -6.08
CA SER A 11 0.78 11.19 -5.28
C SER A 11 -0.26 11.29 -4.15
N SER A 12 -0.39 12.44 -3.49
CA SER A 12 -1.42 12.70 -2.48
C SER A 12 -2.82 12.60 -3.07
N THR A 13 -3.01 13.18 -4.25
CA THR A 13 -4.28 13.15 -4.99
C THR A 13 -4.64 11.73 -5.48
N ALA A 14 -3.63 10.92 -5.83
CA ALA A 14 -3.84 9.55 -6.29
C ALA A 14 -4.27 8.60 -5.17
N GLY A 15 -3.66 8.71 -3.98
CA GLY A 15 -4.06 7.94 -2.80
C GLY A 15 -5.51 8.26 -2.35
N GLU A 16 -5.88 9.54 -2.40
CA GLU A 16 -7.23 9.97 -2.05
C GLU A 16 -8.29 9.47 -3.05
N LYS A 17 -7.97 9.48 -4.35
CA LYS A 17 -8.82 8.87 -5.39
C LYS A 17 -8.99 7.37 -5.21
N LEU A 18 -7.93 6.65 -4.81
CA LEU A 18 -8.03 5.23 -4.47
C LEU A 18 -8.96 5.01 -3.28
N ARG A 19 -8.82 5.79 -2.21
CA ARG A 19 -9.67 5.73 -1.02
C ARG A 19 -11.15 5.95 -1.37
N GLN A 20 -11.46 6.96 -2.16
CA GLN A 20 -12.81 7.21 -2.67
C GLN A 20 -13.35 6.07 -3.55
N TRP A 21 -12.47 5.42 -4.32
CA TRP A 21 -12.87 4.27 -5.12
C TRP A 21 -13.11 3.03 -4.25
N LEU A 22 -12.28 2.80 -3.26
CA LEU A 22 -12.43 1.70 -2.31
C LEU A 22 -13.72 1.80 -1.49
N SER A 23 -14.26 2.99 -1.26
CA SER A 23 -15.56 3.18 -0.60
C SER A 23 -16.77 2.80 -1.47
N ARG A 24 -16.60 2.55 -2.78
CA ARG A 24 -17.66 2.09 -3.68
C ARG A 24 -17.90 0.58 -3.54
N PRO A 25 -19.09 0.06 -3.91
CA PRO A 25 -19.42 -1.37 -3.74
C PRO A 25 -18.39 -2.34 -4.32
N LEU A 26 -17.83 -2.03 -5.49
CA LEU A 26 -16.77 -2.85 -6.10
C LEU A 26 -15.45 -2.78 -5.32
N GLY A 27 -15.08 -1.61 -4.85
CA GLY A 27 -13.90 -1.41 -4.00
C GLY A 27 -14.05 -2.15 -2.68
N GLN A 28 -15.19 -2.08 -2.05
CA GLN A 28 -15.49 -2.81 -0.80
C GLN A 28 -15.43 -4.34 -0.99
N SER A 29 -15.92 -4.86 -2.13
CA SER A 29 -15.78 -6.28 -2.46
C SER A 29 -14.33 -6.69 -2.62
N LEU A 30 -13.50 -5.86 -3.28
CA LEU A 30 -12.06 -6.09 -3.40
C LEU A 30 -11.39 -6.07 -2.03
N GLN A 31 -11.64 -5.04 -1.23
CA GLN A 31 -11.08 -4.92 0.13
C GLN A 31 -11.42 -6.14 0.98
N SER A 32 -12.67 -6.61 0.95
CA SER A 32 -13.09 -7.79 1.70
C SER A 32 -12.35 -9.05 1.26
N GLU A 33 -12.15 -9.25 -0.04
CA GLU A 33 -11.42 -10.40 -0.57
C GLU A 33 -9.93 -10.34 -0.20
N GLU A 34 -9.30 -9.17 -0.31
CA GLU A 34 -7.90 -8.98 0.08
C GLU A 34 -7.70 -9.12 1.58
N GLN A 35 -8.60 -8.56 2.39
CA GLN A 35 -8.57 -8.76 3.84
C GLN A 35 -8.68 -10.24 4.19
N ASN A 36 -9.57 -11.00 3.55
CA ASN A 36 -9.70 -12.43 3.76
C ASN A 36 -8.39 -13.18 3.42
N ARG A 37 -7.71 -12.80 2.33
CA ARG A 37 -6.44 -13.42 1.95
C ARG A 37 -5.33 -13.08 2.93
N ILE A 38 -5.22 -11.81 3.31
CA ILE A 38 -4.22 -11.33 4.27
C ILE A 38 -4.48 -11.97 5.64
N SER A 39 -5.74 -12.09 6.09
CA SER A 39 -6.13 -12.75 7.34
C SER A 39 -5.76 -14.23 7.38
N ASN A 40 -5.61 -14.90 6.24
CA ASN A 40 -5.14 -16.28 6.16
C ASN A 40 -3.61 -16.40 6.17
N ILE A 41 -2.88 -15.32 5.89
CA ILE A 41 -1.42 -15.29 5.82
C ILE A 41 -0.82 -14.77 7.13
N LEU A 42 -1.26 -13.61 7.61
CA LEU A 42 -0.68 -12.94 8.77
C LEU A 42 -0.61 -13.78 10.05
N PRO A 43 -1.62 -14.62 10.42
CA PRO A 43 -1.54 -15.45 11.60
C PRO A 43 -0.43 -16.52 11.57
N LYS A 44 0.12 -16.81 10.39
CA LYS A 44 1.20 -17.78 10.17
C LYS A 44 2.58 -17.14 10.26
N LEU A 45 2.64 -15.81 10.25
CA LEU A 45 3.87 -15.05 10.37
C LEU A 45 4.10 -14.71 11.84
N PHE A 46 5.35 -14.85 12.27
CA PHE A 46 5.77 -14.63 13.65
C PHE A 46 6.79 -13.50 13.69
N GLY A 47 6.90 -12.87 14.85
CA GLY A 47 7.84 -11.79 15.09
C GLY A 47 7.37 -10.88 16.21
N TYR A 48 8.06 -9.76 16.37
CA TYR A 48 7.75 -8.75 17.38
C TYR A 48 7.10 -7.51 16.78
N HIS A 49 7.45 -7.16 15.52
CA HIS A 49 7.06 -5.93 14.88
C HIS A 49 6.47 -6.18 13.50
N VAL A 50 5.26 -5.70 13.27
CA VAL A 50 4.63 -5.65 11.95
C VAL A 50 4.33 -4.20 11.56
N LEU A 51 4.75 -3.83 10.36
CA LEU A 51 4.55 -2.50 9.80
C LEU A 51 3.61 -2.60 8.59
N GLN A 52 2.54 -1.82 8.60
CA GLN A 52 1.77 -1.52 7.40
C GLN A 52 2.20 -0.16 6.87
N ILE A 53 2.54 -0.07 5.59
CA ILE A 53 2.82 1.19 4.91
C ILE A 53 1.67 1.44 3.93
N GLY A 54 1.07 2.62 4.01
CA GLY A 54 -0.07 3.02 3.19
C GLY A 54 -1.42 2.79 3.84
N ASP A 55 -2.41 3.46 3.27
CA ASP A 55 -3.80 3.42 3.73
C ASP A 55 -4.60 2.41 2.88
N PHE A 56 -5.41 1.61 3.55
CA PHE A 56 -6.32 0.65 2.92
C PHE A 56 -7.79 0.95 3.24
N GLY A 57 -8.09 2.20 3.59
CA GLY A 57 -9.42 2.63 4.00
C GLY A 57 -9.76 2.23 5.45
N GLU A 58 -11.01 1.89 5.72
CA GLU A 58 -11.51 1.63 7.08
C GLU A 58 -11.13 0.25 7.65
N LEU A 59 -10.64 -0.67 6.82
CA LEU A 59 -10.34 -2.04 7.25
C LEU A 59 -8.97 -2.15 7.91
N ASP A 60 -8.92 -2.79 9.07
CA ASP A 60 -7.67 -3.12 9.76
C ASP A 60 -7.07 -4.41 9.20
N LEU A 61 -6.10 -4.29 8.30
CA LEU A 61 -5.42 -5.46 7.73
C LEU A 61 -4.58 -6.21 8.76
N LEU A 62 -4.10 -5.51 9.82
CA LEU A 62 -3.25 -6.10 10.84
C LEU A 62 -4.05 -6.77 11.98
N GLU A 63 -5.38 -6.69 11.97
CA GLU A 63 -6.23 -7.25 13.03
C GLU A 63 -5.92 -8.73 13.29
N SER A 64 -5.81 -9.52 12.24
CA SER A 64 -5.56 -10.97 12.29
C SER A 64 -4.11 -11.35 12.67
N SER A 65 -3.17 -10.39 12.69
CA SER A 65 -1.79 -10.66 13.05
C SER A 65 -1.65 -11.00 14.54
N ARG A 66 -0.84 -12.02 14.84
CA ARG A 66 -0.45 -12.41 16.21
C ARG A 66 0.71 -11.56 16.75
N ILE A 67 1.32 -10.75 15.92
CA ILE A 67 2.40 -9.86 16.31
C ILE A 67 1.84 -8.72 17.16
N SER A 68 2.42 -8.50 18.32
CA SER A 68 1.89 -7.55 19.31
C SER A 68 2.11 -6.10 18.93
N HIS A 69 3.28 -5.77 18.36
CA HIS A 69 3.62 -4.41 17.97
C HIS A 69 3.18 -4.17 16.52
N LYS A 70 2.02 -3.57 16.37
CA LYS A 70 1.42 -3.20 15.08
C LYS A 70 1.64 -1.71 14.83
N ILE A 71 2.32 -1.40 13.74
CA ILE A 71 2.68 -0.03 13.36
C ILE A 71 2.03 0.26 12.01
N ARG A 72 1.42 1.43 11.87
CA ARG A 72 0.95 1.94 10.58
C ARG A 72 1.74 3.17 10.21
N MET A 73 2.17 3.23 8.96
CA MET A 73 2.87 4.37 8.40
C MET A 73 2.10 4.91 7.20
N LEU A 74 1.90 6.22 7.18
CA LEU A 74 1.30 6.94 6.06
C LEU A 74 2.33 7.93 5.50
N PHE A 75 2.25 8.21 4.21
CA PHE A 75 3.08 9.25 3.58
C PHE A 75 2.42 10.63 3.64
N ASN A 76 1.11 10.68 3.81
CA ASN A 76 0.36 11.91 3.96
C ASN A 76 -0.43 11.90 5.27
N PRO A 77 -0.55 13.04 5.96
CA PRO A 77 -1.38 13.13 7.15
C PRO A 77 -2.83 12.82 6.80
N CYS A 78 -3.44 11.91 7.55
CA CYS A 78 -4.87 11.64 7.50
C CYS A 78 -5.55 12.40 8.64
N GLU A 79 -6.67 13.06 8.39
CA GLU A 79 -7.40 13.82 9.42
C GLU A 79 -8.04 12.90 10.48
N ASP A 80 -8.26 11.62 10.14
CA ASP A 80 -8.90 10.62 11.02
C ASP A 80 -7.85 9.68 11.64
N THR A 81 -7.09 10.16 12.62
CA THR A 81 -6.05 9.39 13.32
C THR A 81 -6.56 8.64 14.56
N ASP A 82 -7.78 8.19 14.59
CA ASP A 82 -8.35 7.56 15.81
C ASP A 82 -8.03 6.05 15.96
N SER A 83 -7.24 5.46 15.08
CA SER A 83 -6.98 4.01 15.10
C SER A 83 -5.50 3.65 15.17
N GLY A 84 -4.89 3.75 16.35
CA GLY A 84 -3.62 3.11 16.63
C GLY A 84 -2.39 3.98 16.33
N CYS A 85 -1.20 3.41 16.58
CA CYS A 85 0.09 4.08 16.39
C CYS A 85 0.32 4.34 14.89
N THR A 86 0.17 5.59 14.49
CA THR A 86 0.40 6.00 13.09
C THR A 86 1.67 6.84 13.03
N LEU A 87 2.59 6.45 12.14
CA LEU A 87 3.78 7.21 11.81
C LEU A 87 3.56 7.94 10.48
N LEU A 88 4.07 9.15 10.38
CA LEU A 88 4.24 9.82 9.10
C LEU A 88 5.66 9.54 8.61
N GLY A 89 5.77 9.10 7.37
CA GLY A 89 7.05 8.76 6.73
C GLY A 89 7.19 9.42 5.38
N ASP A 90 8.41 9.39 4.88
CA ASP A 90 8.73 9.78 3.51
C ASP A 90 8.89 8.48 2.68
N GLU A 91 8.30 8.43 1.48
CA GLU A 91 8.42 7.28 0.57
C GLU A 91 9.85 7.00 0.13
N GLU A 92 10.73 7.99 0.19
CA GLU A 92 12.13 7.87 -0.19
C GLU A 92 13.05 7.46 0.96
N SER A 93 12.65 7.66 2.22
CA SER A 93 13.45 7.37 3.41
C SER A 93 12.55 7.07 4.60
N LEU A 94 12.42 5.79 4.91
CA LEU A 94 11.64 5.36 6.07
C LEU A 94 12.41 5.65 7.35
N ALA A 95 11.82 6.43 8.25
CA ALA A 95 12.41 6.78 9.57
C ALA A 95 12.36 5.57 10.55
N ILE A 96 12.79 4.40 10.07
CA ILE A 96 12.78 3.12 10.80
C ILE A 96 14.20 2.56 10.77
N ALA A 97 14.64 1.96 11.87
CA ALA A 97 15.94 1.35 11.98
C ALA A 97 16.10 0.16 11.00
N SER A 98 17.33 -0.07 10.52
CA SER A 98 17.63 -1.25 9.70
C SER A 98 17.44 -2.53 10.52
N HIS A 99 16.95 -3.58 9.87
CA HIS A 99 16.76 -4.91 10.46
C HIS A 99 15.93 -4.89 11.76
N SER A 100 14.84 -4.14 11.77
CA SER A 100 13.98 -3.96 12.94
C SER A 100 12.54 -4.45 12.75
N MET A 101 12.12 -4.76 11.52
CA MET A 101 10.78 -5.23 11.22
C MET A 101 10.76 -6.70 10.82
N ASP A 102 9.86 -7.48 11.40
CA ASP A 102 9.68 -8.90 11.06
C ASP A 102 8.74 -9.06 9.87
N VAL A 103 7.70 -8.24 9.79
CA VAL A 103 6.72 -8.26 8.70
C VAL A 103 6.44 -6.84 8.23
N VAL A 104 6.43 -6.65 6.91
CA VAL A 104 5.98 -5.41 6.27
C VAL A 104 4.82 -5.73 5.34
N VAL A 105 3.73 -4.95 5.42
CA VAL A 105 2.53 -5.08 4.58
C VAL A 105 2.40 -3.81 3.73
N LEU A 106 2.36 -3.97 2.41
CA LEU A 106 2.21 -2.88 1.43
C LEU A 106 0.89 -3.05 0.65
N PRO A 107 -0.24 -2.52 1.13
CA PRO A 107 -1.50 -2.58 0.39
C PRO A 107 -1.55 -1.50 -0.69
N HIS A 108 -1.47 -1.89 -1.97
CA HIS A 108 -1.57 -1.00 -3.14
C HIS A 108 -0.65 0.25 -3.13
N VAL A 109 0.46 0.18 -2.40
CA VAL A 109 1.36 1.34 -2.24
C VAL A 109 2.21 1.55 -3.48
N LEU A 110 2.72 0.46 -4.07
CA LEU A 110 3.70 0.55 -5.17
C LEU A 110 3.14 1.21 -6.43
N GLU A 111 1.83 1.22 -6.60
CA GLU A 111 1.16 1.82 -7.76
C GLU A 111 1.11 3.35 -7.69
N PHE A 112 1.25 3.91 -6.49
CA PHE A 112 1.02 5.33 -6.22
C PHE A 112 2.27 6.08 -5.77
N VAL A 113 3.36 5.38 -5.41
CA VAL A 113 4.62 6.01 -5.04
C VAL A 113 5.42 6.42 -6.26
N SER A 114 6.15 7.52 -6.14
CA SER A 114 6.95 8.08 -7.23
C SER A 114 8.11 7.17 -7.64
N ASN A 115 8.70 6.44 -6.69
CA ASN A 115 9.82 5.54 -6.93
C ASN A 115 9.67 4.22 -6.18
N PRO A 116 8.92 3.23 -6.74
CA PRO A 116 8.68 1.94 -6.09
C PRO A 116 9.95 1.16 -5.79
N HIS A 117 10.96 1.25 -6.65
CA HIS A 117 12.24 0.56 -6.42
C HIS A 117 13.00 1.12 -5.20
N LYS A 118 12.89 2.44 -4.96
CA LYS A 118 13.51 3.07 -3.80
C LYS A 118 12.79 2.65 -2.53
N LEU A 119 11.45 2.66 -2.54
CA LEU A 119 10.66 2.17 -1.43
C LEU A 119 10.95 0.70 -1.12
N LEU A 120 11.03 -0.17 -2.13
CA LEU A 120 11.36 -1.59 -1.92
C LEU A 120 12.76 -1.80 -1.32
N ARG A 121 13.75 -0.98 -1.67
CA ARG A 121 15.09 -1.02 -1.04
C ARG A 121 15.03 -0.57 0.41
N GLU A 122 14.23 0.43 0.74
CA GLU A 122 14.02 0.85 2.13
C GLU A 122 13.29 -0.23 2.92
N VAL A 123 12.29 -0.89 2.33
CA VAL A 123 11.62 -2.05 2.94
C VAL A 123 12.59 -3.20 3.18
N GLU A 124 13.46 -3.52 2.22
CA GLU A 124 14.53 -4.51 2.38
C GLU A 124 15.48 -4.11 3.51
N ARG A 125 15.87 -2.83 3.62
CA ARG A 125 16.74 -2.33 4.66
C ARG A 125 16.16 -2.49 6.06
N ILE A 126 14.86 -2.24 6.24
CA ILE A 126 14.21 -2.29 7.56
C ILE A 126 13.82 -3.72 7.96
N LEU A 127 13.61 -4.63 7.00
CA LEU A 127 13.31 -6.04 7.29
C LEU A 127 14.52 -6.75 7.92
N ILE A 128 14.25 -7.64 8.87
CA ILE A 128 15.25 -8.58 9.36
C ILE A 128 15.60 -9.62 8.27
N GLY A 129 16.69 -10.35 8.41
CA GLY A 129 17.18 -11.30 7.39
C GLY A 129 16.18 -12.39 6.98
N GLU A 130 15.27 -12.78 7.87
CA GLU A 130 14.17 -13.74 7.59
C GLU A 130 12.78 -13.05 7.65
N GLY A 131 12.76 -11.74 7.47
CA GLY A 131 11.52 -10.95 7.47
C GLY A 131 10.64 -11.23 6.26
N HIS A 132 9.37 -10.94 6.39
CA HIS A 132 8.38 -11.21 5.37
C HIS A 132 7.78 -9.92 4.83
N LEU A 133 7.69 -9.84 3.49
CA LEU A 133 6.96 -8.79 2.79
C LEU A 133 5.64 -9.36 2.27
N VAL A 134 4.52 -8.75 2.67
CA VAL A 134 3.19 -9.00 2.13
C VAL A 134 2.81 -7.82 1.24
N LEU A 135 2.62 -8.09 -0.04
CA LEU A 135 2.32 -7.07 -1.04
C LEU A 135 0.98 -7.38 -1.69
N THR A 136 0.09 -6.39 -1.76
CA THR A 136 -1.08 -6.42 -2.64
C THR A 136 -0.95 -5.38 -3.73
N GLY A 137 -1.48 -5.70 -4.92
CA GLY A 137 -1.41 -4.82 -6.07
C GLY A 137 -2.31 -5.29 -7.20
N PHE A 138 -2.66 -4.38 -8.10
CA PHE A 138 -3.49 -4.69 -9.26
C PHE A 138 -2.67 -5.44 -10.31
N ASN A 139 -3.15 -6.61 -10.72
CA ASN A 139 -2.55 -7.35 -11.82
C ASN A 139 -3.00 -6.78 -13.17
N PRO A 140 -2.10 -6.22 -14.00
CA PRO A 140 -2.45 -5.64 -15.29
C PRO A 140 -2.98 -6.67 -16.30
N TRP A 141 -2.65 -7.94 -16.12
CA TRP A 141 -3.08 -9.06 -16.99
C TRP A 141 -4.38 -9.73 -16.51
N SER A 142 -5.05 -9.18 -15.51
CA SER A 142 -6.36 -9.65 -15.07
C SER A 142 -7.46 -9.14 -16.02
N LEU A 143 -8.67 -9.72 -15.88
CA LEU A 143 -9.88 -9.19 -16.55
C LEU A 143 -10.08 -7.69 -16.28
N TRP A 144 -9.60 -7.18 -15.16
CA TRP A 144 -9.56 -5.76 -14.80
C TRP A 144 -8.59 -4.96 -15.69
N GLY A 145 -7.42 -5.51 -16.02
CA GLY A 145 -6.48 -4.90 -16.97
C GLY A 145 -7.07 -4.85 -18.38
N LEU A 146 -7.78 -5.89 -18.79
CA LEU A 146 -8.50 -5.92 -20.08
C LEU A 146 -9.67 -4.93 -20.10
N TRP A 147 -10.42 -4.84 -19.00
CA TRP A 147 -11.53 -3.88 -18.86
C TRP A 147 -11.04 -2.44 -18.85
N ARG A 148 -9.88 -2.18 -18.26
CA ARG A 148 -9.17 -0.90 -18.36
C ARG A 148 -8.83 -0.56 -19.82
N LEU A 149 -8.33 -1.51 -20.60
CA LEU A 149 -8.02 -1.31 -22.02
C LEU A 149 -9.27 -0.94 -22.82
N LEU A 150 -10.41 -1.54 -22.49
CA LEU A 150 -11.72 -1.21 -23.11
C LEU A 150 -12.28 0.13 -22.64
N LEU A 151 -11.94 0.58 -21.42
CA LEU A 151 -12.40 1.84 -20.84
C LEU A 151 -11.41 3.00 -21.03
N LEU A 152 -10.27 2.82 -21.70
CA LEU A 152 -9.30 3.88 -22.04
C LEU A 152 -9.95 5.05 -22.84
N TRP A 153 -11.17 4.89 -23.33
CA TRP A 153 -11.94 5.91 -24.00
C TRP A 153 -12.82 6.76 -23.05
N ARG A 154 -12.83 6.44 -21.78
CA ARG A 154 -13.51 7.22 -20.75
C ARG A 154 -12.54 7.51 -19.62
N GLU A 155 -12.19 8.78 -19.46
CA GLU A 155 -11.41 9.29 -18.33
C GLU A 155 -12.17 9.07 -17.02
N MET A 156 -12.12 7.86 -16.46
CA MET A 156 -12.68 7.56 -15.15
C MET A 156 -11.54 7.23 -14.17
N PRO A 157 -11.41 8.01 -13.08
CA PRO A 157 -10.48 7.65 -12.00
C PRO A 157 -10.89 6.32 -11.36
N PRO A 158 -9.95 5.43 -10.97
CA PRO A 158 -8.73 5.69 -10.18
C PRO A 158 -7.39 5.31 -10.86
N TRP A 159 -7.26 5.37 -12.18
CA TRP A 159 -6.28 4.60 -12.96
C TRP A 159 -4.98 5.32 -13.35
N ASN A 160 -4.58 6.36 -12.61
CA ASN A 160 -3.32 7.06 -12.88
C ASN A 160 -2.09 6.39 -12.22
N GLY A 161 -2.24 5.19 -11.65
CA GLY A 161 -1.15 4.43 -11.05
C GLY A 161 -0.31 3.65 -12.07
N HIS A 162 0.97 3.46 -11.77
CA HIS A 162 1.86 2.58 -12.53
C HIS A 162 1.61 1.13 -12.13
N PHE A 163 1.23 0.27 -13.08
CA PHE A 163 1.00 -1.14 -12.83
C PHE A 163 2.24 -1.96 -13.15
N TYR A 164 2.67 -2.76 -12.20
CA TYR A 164 3.81 -3.66 -12.37
C TYR A 164 3.34 -5.08 -12.66
N ALA A 165 3.80 -5.65 -13.79
CA ALA A 165 3.55 -7.05 -14.10
C ALA A 165 4.58 -7.92 -13.37
N TYR A 166 4.10 -8.89 -12.60
CA TYR A 166 4.94 -9.96 -12.10
C TYR A 166 5.19 -10.95 -13.24
N THR A 167 6.38 -10.95 -13.80
CA THR A 167 6.87 -12.03 -14.68
C THR A 167 7.69 -12.99 -13.84
N ARG A 168 7.28 -14.26 -13.88
CA ARG A 168 7.92 -15.39 -13.20
C ARG A 168 9.22 -15.77 -13.89
#